data_bf1ed6ee8139a69604c0b4516c139a94
#
_entry.id   bf1ed6ee8139a69604c0b4516c139a94
#
_cell.length_a   1.000
_cell.length_b   1.000
_cell.length_c   1.000
_cell.angle_alpha   90.00
_cell.angle_beta   90.00
_cell.angle_gamma   90.00
#
_symmetry.space_group_name_H-M   'P 1'
#
loop_
_entity.id
_entity.type
_entity.pdbx_description
1 polymer ?
#
loop_
_entity_poly.entity_id
_entity_poly.type
_entity_poly.pdbx_seq_one_letter_code
_entity_poly.pdbx_strand_id
1 'polypeptide(L)'
;MITCMTCLAACGEEEAKTGPISDEQAIQIGTTIVDQMNTIVSQGAIEQYVDQPALYNGFLGWQSALEDIGTYEGVNGGSVSFAEDEVAITVNVLGSSHNADVEVVLDSALATYIGITTNVHYSTGEIMAKAGMNTLIGMGTVFVVLILISLIISCFSLVSKFEAKQKKEEPVAAAASAPVVEQITAKEELSDDTELVAVIAAAIAAYEGAANTDGFVVRSIRKSNKSKWQNA
;
A
#
# COMPACT_ATOMS: atom_id res chain seq x y z
N MET A 1 -26.52 12.78 -25.47
CA MET A 1 -25.42 12.38 -24.56
C MET A 1 -26.02 11.93 -23.23
N ILE A 2 -26.99 10.99 -23.30
CA ILE A 2 -27.70 10.44 -22.12
C ILE A 2 -28.03 8.99 -22.50
N THR A 3 -27.06 8.08 -22.47
CA THR A 3 -27.33 6.66 -22.76
C THR A 3 -26.27 5.72 -22.18
N CYS A 4 -25.74 6.00 -20.98
CA CYS A 4 -24.72 5.16 -20.35
C CYS A 4 -24.95 4.91 -18.85
N MET A 5 -26.20 4.92 -18.35
CA MET A 5 -26.48 4.80 -16.91
C MET A 5 -27.49 3.71 -16.56
N THR A 6 -27.61 2.65 -17.38
CA THR A 6 -28.61 1.58 -17.14
C THR A 6 -28.02 0.17 -17.13
N CYS A 7 -26.74 -0.02 -16.78
CA CYS A 7 -26.12 -1.35 -16.73
C CYS A 7 -25.60 -1.77 -15.34
N LEU A 8 -26.21 -1.32 -14.24
CA LEU A 8 -25.81 -1.71 -12.87
C LEU A 8 -27.00 -2.26 -12.04
N ALA A 9 -27.93 -2.97 -12.68
CA ALA A 9 -29.00 -3.68 -11.99
C ALA A 9 -29.06 -5.13 -12.48
N ALA A 10 -27.93 -5.85 -12.37
CA ALA A 10 -27.89 -7.30 -12.45
C ALA A 10 -27.20 -7.80 -11.15
N CYS A 11 -27.77 -7.45 -9.98
CA CYS A 11 -27.70 -8.32 -8.82
C CYS A 11 -28.60 -9.51 -9.17
N GLY A 12 -28.00 -10.60 -9.65
CA GLY A 12 -28.67 -11.88 -9.67
C GLY A 12 -29.08 -12.21 -8.25
N GLU A 13 -30.36 -12.48 -8.01
CA GLU A 13 -30.78 -13.26 -6.87
C GLU A 13 -30.02 -14.59 -6.97
N GLU A 14 -29.03 -14.75 -6.12
CA GLU A 14 -28.38 -16.04 -5.88
C GLU A 14 -29.49 -16.95 -5.36
N GLU A 15 -29.97 -17.89 -6.18
CA GLU A 15 -30.86 -18.93 -5.73
C GLU A 15 -30.20 -19.61 -4.54
N ALA A 16 -30.82 -19.51 -3.36
CA ALA A 16 -30.35 -20.15 -2.14
C ALA A 16 -30.22 -21.66 -2.41
N LYS A 17 -28.99 -22.11 -2.66
CA LYS A 17 -28.71 -23.54 -2.82
C LYS A 17 -29.11 -24.22 -1.52
N THR A 18 -30.08 -25.11 -1.57
CA THR A 18 -30.53 -25.89 -0.41
C THR A 18 -29.39 -26.84 -0.02
N GLY A 19 -28.76 -26.59 1.11
CA GLY A 19 -27.64 -27.38 1.62
C GLY A 19 -28.09 -28.71 2.29
N PRO A 20 -27.14 -29.51 2.74
CA PRO A 20 -27.41 -30.80 3.39
C PRO A 20 -28.10 -30.65 4.76
N ILE A 21 -28.13 -29.45 5.33
CA ILE A 21 -28.77 -29.12 6.62
C ILE A 21 -29.63 -27.88 6.47
N SER A 22 -30.59 -27.67 7.38
CA SER A 22 -31.38 -26.45 7.40
C SER A 22 -30.55 -25.25 7.90
N ASP A 23 -30.92 -24.04 7.51
CA ASP A 23 -30.27 -22.80 7.93
C ASP A 23 -30.23 -22.68 9.46
N GLU A 24 -31.34 -23.05 10.13
CA GLU A 24 -31.42 -23.04 11.60
C GLU A 24 -30.40 -23.99 12.24
N GLN A 25 -30.23 -25.19 11.69
CA GLN A 25 -29.24 -26.15 12.17
C GLN A 25 -27.81 -25.67 11.93
N ALA A 26 -27.53 -25.07 10.79
CA ALA A 26 -26.24 -24.49 10.48
C ALA A 26 -25.89 -23.35 11.47
N ILE A 27 -26.80 -22.44 11.73
CA ILE A 27 -26.62 -21.36 12.70
C ILE A 27 -26.41 -21.90 14.10
N GLN A 28 -27.11 -22.96 14.50
CA GLN A 28 -26.89 -23.60 15.80
C GLN A 28 -25.51 -24.24 15.93
N ILE A 29 -25.01 -24.86 14.84
CA ILE A 29 -23.64 -25.40 14.78
C ILE A 29 -22.65 -24.23 14.93
N GLY A 30 -22.81 -23.16 14.15
CA GLY A 30 -21.96 -21.97 14.22
C GLY A 30 -21.95 -21.34 15.62
N THR A 31 -23.11 -21.22 16.26
CA THR A 31 -23.23 -20.72 17.64
C THR A 31 -22.43 -21.59 18.62
N THR A 32 -22.58 -22.91 18.51
CA THR A 32 -21.83 -23.85 19.36
C THR A 32 -20.32 -23.73 19.18
N ILE A 33 -19.88 -23.53 17.93
CA ILE A 33 -18.46 -23.31 17.59
C ILE A 33 -17.94 -22.02 18.23
N VAL A 34 -18.69 -20.91 18.13
CA VAL A 34 -18.30 -19.62 18.74
C VAL A 34 -18.22 -19.71 20.24
N ASP A 35 -19.19 -20.37 20.92
CA ASP A 35 -19.16 -20.58 22.37
C ASP A 35 -17.95 -21.40 22.81
N GLN A 36 -17.64 -22.48 22.07
CA GLN A 36 -16.45 -23.30 22.33
C GLN A 36 -15.16 -22.47 22.10
N MET A 37 -15.11 -21.71 21.04
CA MET A 37 -13.98 -20.84 20.70
C MET A 37 -13.72 -19.83 21.81
N ASN A 38 -14.78 -19.17 22.32
CA ASN A 38 -14.68 -18.26 23.45
C ASN A 38 -14.19 -18.94 24.71
N THR A 39 -14.63 -20.19 24.98
CA THR A 39 -14.18 -20.97 26.11
C THR A 39 -12.70 -21.33 26.00
N ILE A 40 -12.24 -21.83 24.85
CA ILE A 40 -10.85 -22.21 24.59
C ILE A 40 -9.92 -21.01 24.75
N VAL A 41 -10.30 -19.87 24.18
CA VAL A 41 -9.51 -18.63 24.25
C VAL A 41 -9.45 -18.11 25.70
N SER A 42 -10.57 -18.11 26.42
CA SER A 42 -10.61 -17.66 27.82
C SER A 42 -9.78 -18.52 28.75
N GLN A 43 -9.63 -19.80 28.45
CA GLN A 43 -8.79 -20.76 29.20
C GLN A 43 -7.30 -20.69 28.78
N GLY A 44 -6.95 -19.94 27.74
CA GLY A 44 -5.58 -19.89 27.21
C GLY A 44 -5.12 -21.19 26.55
N ALA A 45 -6.07 -22.00 26.05
CA ALA A 45 -5.80 -23.37 25.54
C ALA A 45 -5.54 -23.38 24.01
N ILE A 46 -5.24 -22.24 23.39
CA ILE A 46 -5.06 -22.09 21.93
C ILE A 46 -3.92 -22.97 21.41
N GLU A 47 -2.82 -23.07 22.15
CA GLU A 47 -1.63 -23.84 21.76
C GLU A 47 -1.89 -25.32 21.50
N GLN A 48 -3.00 -25.86 22.01
CA GLN A 48 -3.40 -27.27 21.78
C GLN A 48 -3.86 -27.52 20.34
N TYR A 49 -4.11 -26.46 19.59
CA TYR A 49 -4.65 -26.52 18.22
C TYR A 49 -3.62 -26.12 17.14
N VAL A 50 -2.35 -26.01 17.49
CA VAL A 50 -1.27 -25.61 16.57
C VAL A 50 -1.16 -26.50 15.33
N ASP A 51 -1.50 -27.78 15.46
CA ASP A 51 -1.50 -28.74 14.36
C ASP A 51 -2.74 -28.61 13.43
N GLN A 52 -3.69 -27.75 13.78
CA GLN A 52 -4.91 -27.46 13.01
C GLN A 52 -4.95 -25.99 12.63
N PRO A 53 -4.30 -25.58 11.52
CA PRO A 53 -4.08 -24.17 11.19
C PRO A 53 -5.35 -23.32 11.08
N ALA A 54 -6.45 -23.90 10.58
CA ALA A 54 -7.73 -23.20 10.46
C ALA A 54 -8.30 -22.80 11.82
N LEU A 55 -8.29 -23.73 12.78
CA LEU A 55 -8.75 -23.47 14.15
C LEU A 55 -7.78 -22.57 14.92
N TYR A 56 -6.49 -22.85 14.83
CA TYR A 56 -5.46 -22.04 15.50
C TYR A 56 -5.52 -20.57 15.11
N ASN A 57 -5.56 -20.30 13.80
CA ASN A 57 -5.68 -18.92 13.30
C ASN A 57 -7.03 -18.29 13.64
N GLY A 58 -8.10 -19.05 13.62
CA GLY A 58 -9.43 -18.61 14.04
C GLY A 58 -9.44 -18.18 15.52
N PHE A 59 -8.82 -18.97 16.42
CA PHE A 59 -8.73 -18.64 17.85
C PHE A 59 -7.85 -17.42 18.10
N LEU A 60 -6.74 -17.26 17.38
CA LEU A 60 -5.92 -16.05 17.46
C LEU A 60 -6.70 -14.82 16.97
N GLY A 61 -7.43 -14.96 15.87
CA GLY A 61 -8.31 -13.91 15.35
C GLY A 61 -9.38 -13.51 16.35
N TRP A 62 -10.05 -14.49 16.99
CA TRP A 62 -11.02 -14.24 18.04
C TRP A 62 -10.40 -13.55 19.27
N GLN A 63 -9.24 -14.02 19.72
CA GLN A 63 -8.52 -13.41 20.84
C GLN A 63 -8.22 -11.93 20.58
N SER A 64 -7.76 -11.62 19.36
CA SER A 64 -7.51 -10.23 18.96
C SER A 64 -8.79 -9.41 18.87
N ALA A 65 -9.88 -10.02 18.36
CA ALA A 65 -11.16 -9.34 18.21
C ALA A 65 -11.81 -9.03 19.57
N LEU A 66 -11.59 -9.87 20.61
CA LEU A 66 -12.11 -9.63 21.96
C LEU A 66 -11.60 -8.31 22.58
N GLU A 67 -10.45 -7.79 22.17
CA GLU A 67 -9.95 -6.50 22.62
C GLU A 67 -10.90 -5.35 22.18
N ASP A 68 -11.50 -5.49 21.01
CA ASP A 68 -12.44 -4.52 20.44
C ASP A 68 -13.91 -4.86 20.79
N ILE A 69 -14.30 -6.12 20.80
CA ILE A 69 -15.64 -6.61 21.16
C ILE A 69 -15.94 -6.33 22.63
N GLY A 70 -14.91 -6.39 23.49
CA GLY A 70 -15.06 -6.35 24.93
C GLY A 70 -15.49 -7.69 25.51
N THR A 71 -16.54 -7.70 26.35
CA THR A 71 -17.08 -8.94 26.90
C THR A 71 -18.03 -9.59 25.91
N TYR A 72 -17.82 -10.87 25.62
CA TYR A 72 -18.75 -11.66 24.84
C TYR A 72 -20.07 -11.86 25.58
N GLU A 73 -21.18 -11.46 25.00
CA GLU A 73 -22.52 -11.51 25.61
C GLU A 73 -23.40 -12.62 25.02
N GLY A 74 -23.02 -13.14 23.84
CA GLY A 74 -23.76 -14.22 23.18
C GLY A 74 -23.91 -14.00 21.69
N VAL A 75 -24.84 -14.73 21.08
CA VAL A 75 -25.12 -14.73 19.64
C VAL A 75 -26.54 -14.23 19.37
N ASN A 76 -26.69 -13.42 18.33
CA ASN A 76 -27.99 -12.92 17.88
C ASN A 76 -28.27 -13.34 16.43
N GLY A 77 -28.40 -14.65 16.21
CA GLY A 77 -28.70 -15.19 14.85
C GLY A 77 -27.48 -15.29 13.96
N GLY A 78 -27.73 -15.42 12.66
CA GLY A 78 -26.72 -15.59 11.64
C GLY A 78 -27.31 -15.88 10.29
N SER A 79 -26.45 -16.23 9.34
CA SER A 79 -26.81 -16.64 7.98
C SER A 79 -25.92 -17.80 7.54
N VAL A 80 -26.36 -18.56 6.54
CA VAL A 80 -25.58 -19.64 5.97
C VAL A 80 -25.56 -19.50 4.45
N SER A 81 -24.43 -19.80 3.86
CA SER A 81 -24.24 -19.86 2.41
C SER A 81 -23.67 -21.24 2.04
N PHE A 82 -24.31 -21.90 1.10
CA PHE A 82 -23.90 -23.22 0.60
C PHE A 82 -23.24 -23.07 -0.78
N ALA A 83 -21.96 -23.42 -0.88
CA ALA A 83 -21.25 -23.57 -2.14
C ALA A 83 -21.13 -25.04 -2.54
N GLU A 84 -20.46 -25.35 -3.65
CA GLU A 84 -20.33 -26.75 -4.11
C GLU A 84 -19.50 -27.60 -3.16
N ASP A 85 -18.42 -27.05 -2.65
CA ASP A 85 -17.44 -27.76 -1.84
C ASP A 85 -17.34 -27.27 -0.39
N GLU A 86 -18.06 -26.20 -0.03
CA GLU A 86 -17.96 -25.56 1.27
C GLU A 86 -19.29 -25.00 1.78
N VAL A 87 -19.37 -24.88 3.10
CA VAL A 87 -20.49 -24.26 3.81
C VAL A 87 -19.93 -23.15 4.66
N ALA A 88 -20.35 -21.90 4.37
CA ALA A 88 -19.99 -20.74 5.17
C ALA A 88 -21.14 -20.37 6.11
N ILE A 89 -20.90 -20.44 7.39
CA ILE A 89 -21.85 -20.11 8.47
C ILE A 89 -21.39 -18.80 9.10
N THR A 90 -22.16 -17.74 8.92
CA THR A 90 -21.90 -16.44 9.57
C THR A 90 -22.80 -16.32 10.80
N VAL A 91 -22.18 -16.08 11.95
CA VAL A 91 -22.83 -15.95 13.25
C VAL A 91 -22.66 -14.52 13.76
N ASN A 92 -23.77 -13.86 14.09
CA ASN A 92 -23.74 -12.49 14.59
C ASN A 92 -23.53 -12.52 16.11
N VAL A 93 -22.39 -12.01 16.54
CA VAL A 93 -21.94 -11.99 17.94
C VAL A 93 -22.28 -10.64 18.57
N LEU A 94 -22.80 -10.69 19.78
CA LEU A 94 -23.01 -9.51 20.63
C LEU A 94 -21.83 -9.35 21.58
N GLY A 95 -21.31 -8.14 21.65
CA GLY A 95 -20.28 -7.76 22.60
C GLY A 95 -20.63 -6.48 23.35
N SER A 96 -20.01 -6.30 24.51
CA SER A 96 -20.29 -5.13 25.35
C SER A 96 -19.86 -3.80 24.75
N SER A 97 -18.87 -3.81 23.85
CA SER A 97 -18.36 -2.62 23.17
C SER A 97 -18.75 -2.59 21.70
N HIS A 98 -18.48 -3.65 20.97
CA HIS A 98 -18.81 -3.80 19.55
C HIS A 98 -19.40 -5.17 19.28
N ASN A 99 -20.29 -5.23 18.30
CA ASN A 99 -20.76 -6.50 17.74
C ASN A 99 -19.74 -6.98 16.68
N ALA A 100 -19.81 -8.26 16.36
CA ALA A 100 -18.96 -8.87 15.34
C ALA A 100 -19.70 -9.94 14.57
N ASP A 101 -19.26 -10.23 13.35
CA ASP A 101 -19.65 -11.41 12.61
C ASP A 101 -18.51 -12.42 12.63
N VAL A 102 -18.82 -13.64 13.04
CA VAL A 102 -17.89 -14.76 12.96
C VAL A 102 -18.31 -15.65 11.81
N GLU A 103 -17.49 -15.74 10.79
CA GLU A 103 -17.68 -16.62 9.66
C GLU A 103 -16.88 -17.90 9.87
N VAL A 104 -17.56 -19.04 9.90
CA VAL A 104 -16.98 -20.37 10.00
C VAL A 104 -17.19 -21.08 8.67
N VAL A 105 -16.09 -21.39 7.99
CA VAL A 105 -16.11 -22.11 6.73
C VAL A 105 -15.75 -23.57 6.96
N LEU A 106 -16.65 -24.46 6.61
CA LEU A 106 -16.52 -25.92 6.71
C LEU A 106 -16.53 -26.54 5.31
N ASP A 107 -16.00 -27.74 5.18
CA ASP A 107 -16.19 -28.53 3.97
C ASP A 107 -17.68 -28.94 3.79
N SER A 108 -18.07 -29.37 2.59
CA SER A 108 -19.45 -29.77 2.28
C SER A 108 -19.95 -30.93 3.14
N ALA A 109 -19.06 -31.72 3.74
CA ALA A 109 -19.39 -32.81 4.66
C ALA A 109 -19.53 -32.33 6.12
N LEU A 110 -19.26 -31.04 6.41
CA LEU A 110 -19.26 -30.42 7.75
C LEU A 110 -18.28 -31.10 8.73
N ALA A 111 -17.23 -31.72 8.20
CA ALA A 111 -16.26 -32.50 8.96
C ALA A 111 -14.94 -31.77 9.21
N THR A 112 -14.57 -30.86 8.29
CA THR A 112 -13.26 -30.18 8.31
C THR A 112 -13.43 -28.68 8.33
N TYR A 113 -12.73 -28.00 9.22
CA TYR A 113 -12.66 -26.54 9.23
C TYR A 113 -11.70 -26.06 8.14
N ILE A 114 -12.21 -25.24 7.23
CA ILE A 114 -11.42 -24.58 6.17
C ILE A 114 -10.87 -23.27 6.68
N GLY A 115 -11.67 -22.51 7.43
CA GLY A 115 -11.28 -21.24 8.01
C GLY A 115 -12.28 -20.70 9.03
N ILE A 116 -11.81 -19.83 9.90
CA ILE A 116 -12.64 -19.04 10.82
C ILE A 116 -12.16 -17.62 10.77
N THR A 117 -13.07 -16.68 10.50
CA THR A 117 -12.78 -15.25 10.40
C THR A 117 -13.70 -14.46 11.32
N THR A 118 -13.18 -13.50 12.04
CA THR A 118 -13.96 -12.61 12.91
C THR A 118 -13.88 -11.18 12.38
N ASN A 119 -15.03 -10.57 12.07
CA ASN A 119 -15.17 -9.22 11.59
C ASN A 119 -15.89 -8.35 12.64
N VAL A 120 -15.17 -7.45 13.28
CA VAL A 120 -15.72 -6.52 14.27
C VAL A 120 -16.41 -5.35 13.57
N HIS A 121 -17.63 -5.02 14.02
CA HIS A 121 -18.41 -3.91 13.50
C HIS A 121 -18.06 -2.61 14.21
N TYR A 122 -17.27 -1.77 13.53
CA TYR A 122 -16.95 -0.42 14.02
C TYR A 122 -17.96 0.60 13.52
N SER A 123 -18.23 1.61 14.32
CA SER A 123 -19.01 2.77 13.87
C SER A 123 -18.27 3.52 12.74
N THR A 124 -19.02 4.20 11.88
CA THR A 124 -18.44 5.00 10.79
C THR A 124 -17.43 6.03 11.31
N GLY A 125 -17.70 6.61 12.51
CA GLY A 125 -16.80 7.55 13.15
C GLY A 125 -15.46 6.94 13.54
N GLU A 126 -15.45 5.72 14.05
CA GLU A 126 -14.23 4.97 14.42
C GLU A 126 -13.43 4.57 13.19
N ILE A 127 -14.11 4.11 12.13
CA ILE A 127 -13.46 3.79 10.86
C ILE A 127 -12.76 5.03 10.29
N MET A 128 -13.44 6.18 10.31
CA MET A 128 -12.89 7.45 9.85
C MET A 128 -11.71 7.91 10.72
N ALA A 129 -11.79 7.72 12.03
CA ALA A 129 -10.71 8.05 12.95
C ALA A 129 -9.47 7.15 12.72
N LYS A 130 -9.66 5.83 12.60
CA LYS A 130 -8.59 4.86 12.28
C LYS A 130 -7.95 5.17 10.92
N ALA A 131 -8.77 5.46 9.89
CA ALA A 131 -8.30 5.85 8.55
C ALA A 131 -7.52 7.18 8.59
N GLY A 132 -8.03 8.17 9.32
CA GLY A 132 -7.36 9.46 9.52
C GLY A 132 -6.02 9.33 10.21
N MET A 133 -5.93 8.51 11.25
CA MET A 133 -4.69 8.25 11.98
C MET A 133 -3.65 7.55 11.09
N ASN A 134 -4.06 6.55 10.31
CA ASN A 134 -3.18 5.86 9.34
C ASN A 134 -2.67 6.82 8.26
N THR A 135 -3.55 7.69 7.75
CA THR A 135 -3.18 8.74 6.78
C THR A 135 -2.20 9.73 7.38
N LEU A 136 -2.43 10.16 8.62
CA LEU A 136 -1.54 11.09 9.32
C LEU A 136 -0.15 10.49 9.57
N ILE A 137 -0.07 9.22 9.95
CA ILE A 137 1.20 8.51 10.13
C ILE A 137 1.91 8.36 8.78
N GLY A 138 1.23 7.87 7.74
CA GLY A 138 1.81 7.68 6.41
C GLY A 138 2.27 8.98 5.75
N MET A 139 1.42 10.02 5.76
CA MET A 139 1.76 11.32 5.20
C MET A 139 2.75 12.08 6.10
N GLY A 140 2.60 11.94 7.41
CA GLY A 140 3.47 12.57 8.40
C GLY A 140 4.92 12.13 8.29
N THR A 141 5.18 10.85 8.08
CA THR A 141 6.56 10.34 7.88
C THR A 141 7.24 10.97 6.67
N VAL A 142 6.51 11.17 5.56
CA VAL A 142 7.04 11.85 4.37
C VAL A 142 7.39 13.29 4.68
N PHE A 143 6.52 14.03 5.39
CA PHE A 143 6.82 15.40 5.80
C PHE A 143 8.02 15.51 6.73
N VAL A 144 8.16 14.59 7.71
CA VAL A 144 9.31 14.55 8.61
C VAL A 144 10.61 14.35 7.82
N VAL A 145 10.63 13.43 6.84
CA VAL A 145 11.79 13.21 5.98
C VAL A 145 12.12 14.45 5.15
N LEU A 146 11.12 15.11 4.54
CA LEU A 146 11.33 16.35 3.77
C LEU A 146 11.88 17.49 4.65
N ILE A 147 11.36 17.66 5.87
CA ILE A 147 11.87 18.65 6.83
C ILE A 147 13.31 18.32 7.19
N LEU A 148 13.63 17.05 7.43
CA LEU A 148 15.00 16.61 7.77
C LEU A 148 15.98 16.91 6.63
N ILE A 149 15.61 16.58 5.39
CA ILE A 149 16.42 16.89 4.20
C ILE A 149 16.60 18.41 4.05
N SER A 150 15.53 19.20 4.21
CA SER A 150 15.60 20.67 4.18
C SER A 150 16.54 21.23 5.24
N LEU A 151 16.53 20.64 6.44
CA LEU A 151 17.38 21.02 7.54
C LEU A 151 18.85 20.74 7.23
N ILE A 152 19.15 19.57 6.65
CA ILE A 152 20.50 19.19 6.20
C ILE A 152 21.01 20.19 5.15
N ILE A 153 20.20 20.50 4.14
CA ILE A 153 20.57 21.48 3.09
C ILE A 153 20.81 22.87 3.71
N SER A 154 19.99 23.27 4.67
CA SER A 154 20.16 24.53 5.41
C SER A 154 21.45 24.56 6.21
N CYS A 155 21.85 23.44 6.84
CA CYS A 155 23.13 23.32 7.52
C CYS A 155 24.33 23.54 6.59
N PHE A 156 24.30 22.96 5.38
CA PHE A 156 25.36 23.21 4.39
C PHE A 156 25.43 24.68 3.95
N SER A 157 24.29 25.35 3.81
CA SER A 157 24.23 26.79 3.51
C SER A 157 24.84 27.64 4.65
N LEU A 158 24.69 27.22 5.90
CA LEU A 158 25.32 27.88 7.05
C LEU A 158 26.85 27.70 7.04
N VAL A 159 27.34 26.48 6.74
CA VAL A 159 28.80 26.22 6.64
C VAL A 159 29.42 27.11 5.56
N SER A 160 28.81 27.22 4.39
CA SER A 160 29.29 28.11 3.31
C SER A 160 29.35 29.58 3.74
N LYS A 161 28.41 30.04 4.57
CA LYS A 161 28.42 31.41 5.11
C LYS A 161 29.52 31.61 6.17
N PHE A 162 29.86 30.58 6.94
CA PHE A 162 30.95 30.64 7.91
C PHE A 162 32.32 30.64 7.20
N GLU A 163 32.51 29.83 6.14
CA GLU A 163 33.75 29.87 5.34
C GLU A 163 33.91 31.19 4.61
N ALA A 164 32.83 31.77 4.06
CA ALA A 164 32.89 33.10 3.43
C ALA A 164 33.26 34.22 4.42
N LYS A 165 32.97 34.03 5.73
CA LYS A 165 33.32 35.00 6.76
C LYS A 165 34.79 34.87 7.22
N GLN A 166 35.41 33.69 7.08
CA GLN A 166 36.85 33.50 7.39
C GLN A 166 37.77 33.92 6.23
N LYS A 167 37.25 34.02 4.99
CA LYS A 167 38.04 34.47 3.81
C LYS A 167 37.97 35.96 3.52
N LYS A 168 37.73 36.79 4.54
CA LYS A 168 37.68 38.25 4.41
C LYS A 168 39.00 38.86 4.88
N GLU A 169 40.13 38.44 4.28
CA GLU A 169 41.39 39.18 4.26
C GLU A 169 42.22 38.77 3.05
N GLU A 170 41.76 39.20 1.84
CA GLU A 170 42.59 39.56 0.70
C GLU A 170 41.65 40.21 -0.34
N PRO A 171 42.01 41.43 -0.85
CA PRO A 171 41.15 42.13 -1.81
C PRO A 171 41.44 41.63 -3.20
N VAL A 172 40.63 40.79 -3.76
CA VAL A 172 40.57 40.52 -5.20
C VAL A 172 39.18 40.77 -5.71
N ALA A 173 39.14 41.69 -6.67
CA ALA A 173 38.06 42.30 -7.47
C ALA A 173 36.73 41.57 -7.56
N ALA A 174 35.70 42.39 -7.51
CA ALA A 174 34.29 42.13 -7.78
C ALA A 174 34.03 41.19 -8.96
N ALA A 175 33.28 40.08 -8.67
CA ALA A 175 32.42 39.49 -9.66
C ALA A 175 31.07 39.22 -8.99
N ALA A 176 30.05 39.88 -9.50
CA ALA A 176 28.69 39.93 -9.03
C ALA A 176 28.05 38.52 -8.99
N SER A 177 27.32 38.25 -7.92
CA SER A 177 26.43 37.13 -7.79
C SER A 177 25.26 37.21 -8.77
N ALA A 178 25.34 36.49 -9.88
CA ALA A 178 24.20 36.20 -10.73
C ALA A 178 23.55 34.87 -10.29
N PRO A 179 22.23 34.71 -10.35
CA PRO A 179 21.53 33.53 -9.89
C PRO A 179 21.89 32.29 -10.74
N VAL A 180 21.97 31.13 -10.05
CA VAL A 180 22.43 29.85 -10.58
C VAL A 180 21.74 29.39 -11.88
N VAL A 181 20.59 29.97 -12.25
CA VAL A 181 19.85 29.65 -13.47
C VAL A 181 20.52 30.25 -14.73
N GLU A 182 21.27 31.35 -14.62
CA GLU A 182 22.01 31.94 -15.74
C GLU A 182 23.37 31.28 -15.98
N GLN A 183 23.94 30.57 -14.99
CA GLN A 183 25.21 29.85 -15.17
C GLN A 183 25.09 28.59 -16.01
N ILE A 184 23.88 28.00 -16.13
CA ILE A 184 23.65 26.82 -16.98
C ILE A 184 23.56 27.23 -18.45
N THR A 185 23.04 28.41 -18.76
CA THR A 185 22.93 28.92 -20.14
C THR A 185 24.20 29.56 -20.69
N ALA A 186 25.09 30.07 -19.81
CA ALA A 186 26.36 30.71 -20.24
C ALA A 186 27.52 29.73 -20.44
N LYS A 187 27.35 28.41 -20.04
CA LYS A 187 28.37 27.39 -20.21
C LYS A 187 28.18 26.52 -21.43
N GLU A 188 27.20 26.82 -22.27
CA GLU A 188 26.91 26.11 -23.52
C GLU A 188 27.70 26.60 -24.76
N GLU A 189 28.68 27.50 -24.59
CA GLU A 189 29.47 28.03 -25.67
C GLU A 189 30.95 27.69 -25.65
N LEU A 190 31.36 26.54 -25.14
CA LEU A 190 32.70 26.03 -25.50
C LEU A 190 32.68 24.51 -25.57
N SER A 191 32.58 24.07 -26.79
CA SER A 191 32.66 22.72 -27.30
C SER A 191 34.00 22.04 -26.97
N ASP A 192 34.20 21.69 -25.71
CA ASP A 192 35.24 20.75 -25.35
C ASP A 192 34.65 19.72 -24.36
N ASP A 193 33.41 19.34 -24.59
CA ASP A 193 32.69 18.35 -23.80
C ASP A 193 33.02 16.99 -24.38
N THR A 194 34.16 16.47 -23.97
CA THR A 194 34.65 15.13 -24.34
C THR A 194 33.62 14.05 -23.98
N GLU A 195 32.78 14.29 -22.96
CA GLU A 195 31.68 13.39 -22.60
C GLU A 195 30.55 13.39 -23.65
N LEU A 196 30.16 14.57 -24.16
CA LEU A 196 29.13 14.68 -25.20
C LEU A 196 29.60 14.03 -26.51
N VAL A 197 30.86 14.23 -26.87
CA VAL A 197 31.47 13.60 -28.04
C VAL A 197 31.52 12.08 -27.90
N ALA A 198 31.87 11.57 -26.71
CA ALA A 198 31.90 10.14 -26.43
C ALA A 198 30.50 9.49 -26.51
N VAL A 199 29.47 10.16 -25.97
CA VAL A 199 28.08 9.68 -26.03
C VAL A 199 27.56 9.64 -27.46
N ILE A 200 27.83 10.66 -28.27
CA ILE A 200 27.42 10.71 -29.69
C ILE A 200 28.13 9.63 -30.48
N ALA A 201 29.45 9.45 -30.29
CA ALA A 201 30.23 8.42 -30.97
C ALA A 201 29.73 7.01 -30.60
N ALA A 202 29.42 6.76 -29.32
CA ALA A 202 28.84 5.50 -28.86
C ALA A 202 27.47 5.21 -29.46
N ALA A 203 26.62 6.24 -29.56
CA ALA A 203 25.29 6.10 -30.15
C ALA A 203 25.36 5.78 -31.67
N ILE A 204 26.29 6.38 -32.40
CA ILE A 204 26.49 6.10 -33.81
C ILE A 204 27.05 4.67 -33.99
N ALA A 205 28.03 4.26 -33.20
CA ALA A 205 28.57 2.94 -33.23
C ALA A 205 27.52 1.84 -32.95
N ALA A 206 26.64 2.10 -31.97
CA ALA A 206 25.53 1.20 -31.64
C ALA A 206 24.49 1.10 -32.78
N TYR A 207 24.24 2.20 -33.50
CA TYR A 207 23.31 2.24 -34.62
C TYR A 207 23.89 1.49 -35.85
N GLU A 208 25.20 1.60 -36.11
CA GLU A 208 25.88 0.92 -37.21
C GLU A 208 26.27 -0.53 -36.87
N GLY A 209 26.05 -1.00 -35.65
CA GLY A 209 26.39 -2.35 -35.21
C GLY A 209 27.90 -2.58 -35.04
N ALA A 210 28.68 -1.51 -34.90
CA ALA A 210 30.14 -1.59 -34.71
C ALA A 210 30.46 -1.98 -33.26
N ALA A 211 31.37 -2.92 -33.04
CA ALA A 211 31.74 -3.40 -31.70
C ALA A 211 32.62 -2.41 -30.91
N ASN A 212 33.16 -1.38 -31.56
CA ASN A 212 33.96 -0.34 -30.93
C ASN A 212 33.79 1.03 -31.65
N THR A 213 34.31 2.09 -31.06
CA THR A 213 34.27 3.45 -31.60
C THR A 213 35.52 3.83 -32.39
N ASP A 214 36.43 2.90 -32.63
CA ASP A 214 37.67 3.13 -33.40
C ASP A 214 37.33 3.43 -34.85
N GLY A 215 37.65 4.64 -35.30
CA GLY A 215 37.37 5.12 -36.66
C GLY A 215 36.39 6.28 -36.74
N PHE A 216 35.70 6.62 -35.65
CA PHE A 216 34.82 7.79 -35.60
C PHE A 216 35.57 9.04 -35.10
N VAL A 217 35.65 10.09 -35.93
CA VAL A 217 36.26 11.35 -35.57
C VAL A 217 35.18 12.46 -35.68
N VAL A 218 34.70 12.93 -34.52
CA VAL A 218 33.78 14.07 -34.48
C VAL A 218 34.57 15.36 -34.78
N ARG A 219 34.38 15.95 -35.94
CA ARG A 219 35.10 17.17 -36.34
C ARG A 219 34.44 18.47 -35.91
N SER A 220 33.11 18.48 -35.77
CA SER A 220 32.37 19.64 -35.23
C SER A 220 30.94 19.28 -34.89
N ILE A 221 30.40 19.88 -33.84
CA ILE A 221 29.00 19.78 -33.43
C ILE A 221 28.35 21.12 -33.64
N ARG A 222 27.26 21.19 -34.45
CA ARG A 222 26.46 22.39 -34.64
C ARG A 222 25.04 22.15 -34.22
N LYS A 223 24.53 23.01 -33.34
CA LYS A 223 23.12 23.02 -32.93
C LYS A 223 22.26 23.48 -34.13
N SER A 224 21.35 22.65 -34.60
CA SER A 224 20.40 23.03 -35.65
C SER A 224 19.27 23.87 -35.05
N ASN A 225 19.13 25.11 -35.46
CA ASN A 225 18.05 26.02 -35.02
C ASN A 225 16.68 25.74 -35.68
N LYS A 226 16.55 24.67 -36.46
CA LYS A 226 15.26 24.26 -37.06
C LYS A 226 14.76 23.02 -36.43
N SER A 227 13.87 23.12 -35.45
CA SER A 227 13.07 22.03 -34.95
C SER A 227 12.07 21.59 -36.03
N LYS A 228 12.35 20.48 -36.71
CA LYS A 228 11.44 19.83 -37.67
C LYS A 228 10.24 19.17 -37.04
N TRP A 229 10.12 19.22 -35.73
CA TRP A 229 9.10 18.49 -34.94
C TRP A 229 7.86 19.32 -34.60
N GLN A 230 7.75 20.56 -35.10
CA GLN A 230 6.59 21.41 -34.82
C GLN A 230 5.46 21.32 -35.87
N ASN A 231 5.59 20.50 -36.90
CA ASN A 231 4.59 20.34 -37.96
C ASN A 231 4.35 18.86 -38.30
N ALA A 232 4.00 18.03 -37.27
CA ALA A 232 3.43 16.71 -37.46
C ALA A 232 2.19 16.54 -36.57
#